data_e868bf3e13c3f242e086288c68035837
#
_entry.id   e868bf3e13c3f242e086288c68035837
#
_cell.length_a   1.000
_cell.length_b   1.000
_cell.length_c   1.000
_cell.angle_alpha   90.00
_cell.angle_beta   90.00
_cell.angle_gamma   90.00
#
_symmetry.space_group_name_H-M   'P 1'
#
loop_
_entity.id
_entity.type
_entity.pdbx_description
1 polymer ?
#
loop_
_entity_poly.entity_id
_entity_poly.type
_entity_poly.pdbx_seq_one_letter_code
_entity_poly.pdbx_strand_id
1 'polypeptide(L)'
;MILPDFLGKLNQDIINYYCMPNQVNQLMEECGELISASNHYLRSCGSDRRSRFLAEENLKAEMVDVLVVLDQILRRMAVTPEVLNFMAEQKVNRQLARIKNGGK
;
A
#
# COMPACT_ATOMS: atom_id res chain seq x y z
N MET A 1 3.99 -12.86 -0.99
CA MET A 1 4.01 -11.41 -0.79
C MET A 1 3.98 -10.69 -2.13
N ILE A 2 3.58 -9.42 -2.13
CA ILE A 2 3.48 -8.61 -3.35
C ILE A 2 4.86 -8.28 -3.90
N LEU A 3 5.84 -8.07 -3.01
CA LEU A 3 7.20 -7.69 -3.41
C LEU A 3 8.04 -8.92 -3.75
N PRO A 4 9.00 -8.77 -4.69
CA PRO A 4 9.91 -9.87 -5.04
C PRO A 4 10.72 -10.41 -3.85
N ASP A 5 11.12 -11.67 -3.92
CA ASP A 5 11.82 -12.37 -2.83
C ASP A 5 13.12 -11.68 -2.41
N PHE A 6 13.89 -11.12 -3.35
CA PHE A 6 15.14 -10.46 -2.99
C PHE A 6 14.90 -9.21 -2.14
N LEU A 7 13.78 -8.51 -2.35
CA LEU A 7 13.40 -7.39 -1.51
C LEU A 7 12.97 -7.85 -0.12
N GLY A 8 12.45 -9.07 -0.03
CA GLY A 8 12.10 -9.67 1.24
C GLY A 8 13.30 -9.80 2.18
N LYS A 9 14.46 -10.17 1.64
CA LYS A 9 15.69 -10.27 2.43
C LYS A 9 16.14 -8.89 2.94
N LEU A 10 16.09 -7.87 2.08
CA LEU A 10 16.42 -6.50 2.45
C LEU A 10 15.45 -5.96 3.50
N ASN A 11 14.17 -6.25 3.33
CA ASN A 11 13.16 -5.86 4.31
C ASN A 11 13.40 -6.52 5.67
N GLN A 12 13.90 -7.75 5.70
CA GLN A 12 14.22 -8.41 6.95
C GLN A 12 15.32 -7.67 7.72
N ASP A 13 16.34 -7.16 7.02
CA ASP A 13 17.39 -6.36 7.64
C ASP A 13 16.82 -5.07 8.27
N ILE A 14 15.89 -4.43 7.58
CA ILE A 14 15.21 -3.24 8.08
C ILE A 14 14.36 -3.57 9.32
N ILE A 15 13.63 -4.69 9.27
CA ILE A 15 12.82 -5.18 10.41
C ILE A 15 13.71 -5.40 11.63
N ASN A 16 14.90 -5.94 11.43
CA ASN A 16 15.83 -6.21 12.53
C ASN A 16 16.41 -4.94 13.14
N TYR A 17 16.39 -3.84 12.40
CA TYR A 17 16.93 -2.56 12.86
C TYR A 17 15.90 -1.72 13.61
N TYR A 18 14.69 -1.59 13.06
CA TYR A 18 13.65 -0.74 13.65
C TYR A 18 12.70 -1.52 14.54
N CYS A 19 12.21 -0.90 15.60
CA CYS A 19 11.18 -1.51 16.46
C CYS A 19 9.78 -1.37 15.85
N MET A 20 8.85 -2.19 16.31
CA MET A 20 7.48 -2.18 15.80
C MET A 20 6.79 -0.82 15.92
N PRO A 21 6.83 -0.13 17.08
CA PRO A 21 6.19 1.19 17.18
C PRO A 21 6.71 2.18 16.16
N ASN A 22 8.01 2.19 15.86
CA ASN A 22 8.59 3.07 14.85
C ASN A 22 8.07 2.74 13.46
N GLN A 23 7.92 1.46 13.14
CA GLN A 23 7.38 1.05 11.83
C GLN A 23 5.90 1.37 11.69
N VAL A 24 5.12 1.26 12.76
CA VAL A 24 3.71 1.66 12.72
C VAL A 24 3.59 3.18 12.52
N ASN A 25 4.45 3.97 13.17
CA ASN A 25 4.50 5.40 12.93
C ASN A 25 4.88 5.70 11.48
N GLN A 26 5.85 4.97 10.93
CA GLN A 26 6.23 5.11 9.52
C GLN A 26 5.05 4.80 8.59
N LEU A 27 4.28 3.76 8.90
CA LEU A 27 3.09 3.43 8.13
C LEU A 27 2.09 4.58 8.12
N MET A 28 1.86 5.20 9.28
CA MET A 28 0.94 6.33 9.37
C MET A 28 1.43 7.52 8.52
N GLU A 29 2.73 7.81 8.55
CA GLU A 29 3.32 8.88 7.75
C GLU A 29 3.14 8.61 6.26
N GLU A 30 3.47 7.39 5.81
CA GLU A 30 3.34 7.03 4.40
C GLU A 30 1.88 7.03 3.96
N CYS A 31 0.96 6.59 4.81
CA CYS A 31 -0.47 6.67 4.50
C CYS A 31 -0.95 8.12 4.38
N GLY A 32 -0.42 9.03 5.23
CA GLY A 32 -0.73 10.45 5.13
C GLY A 32 -0.26 11.05 3.81
N GLU A 33 0.96 10.70 3.39
CA GLU A 33 1.50 11.14 2.10
C GLU A 33 0.70 10.57 0.93
N LEU A 34 0.25 9.32 1.05
CA LEU A 34 -0.60 8.69 0.04
C LEU A 34 -1.94 9.41 -0.09
N ILE A 35 -2.56 9.79 1.03
CA ILE A 35 -3.81 10.55 1.03
C ILE A 35 -3.61 11.89 0.32
N SER A 36 -2.52 12.59 0.63
CA SER A 36 -2.18 13.87 0.00
C SER A 36 -2.00 13.72 -1.51
N ALA A 37 -1.23 12.71 -1.92
CA ALA A 37 -1.00 12.42 -3.35
C ALA A 37 -2.28 12.04 -4.06
N SER A 38 -3.16 11.30 -3.41
CA SER A 38 -4.47 10.91 -3.97
C SER A 38 -5.36 12.13 -4.20
N ASN A 39 -5.42 13.05 -3.23
CA ASN A 39 -6.16 14.30 -3.38
C ASN A 39 -5.60 15.15 -4.52
N HIS A 40 -4.26 15.22 -4.62
CA HIS A 40 -3.61 15.96 -5.70
C HIS A 40 -3.97 15.35 -7.06
N TYR A 41 -3.93 14.03 -7.17
CA TYR A 41 -4.31 13.32 -8.39
C TYR A 41 -5.74 13.65 -8.81
N LEU A 42 -6.69 13.60 -7.87
CA LEU A 42 -8.09 13.91 -8.16
C LEU A 42 -8.24 15.35 -8.64
N ARG A 43 -7.53 16.30 -8.02
CA ARG A 43 -7.57 17.70 -8.45
C ARG A 43 -6.97 17.91 -9.83
N SER A 44 -6.02 17.04 -10.25
CA SER A 44 -5.36 17.15 -11.56
C SER A 44 -6.21 16.66 -12.72
N CYS A 45 -7.33 15.99 -12.46
CA CYS A 45 -8.16 15.39 -13.51
C CYS A 45 -8.72 16.40 -14.52
N GLY A 46 -8.86 17.68 -14.13
CA GLY A 46 -9.27 18.75 -15.05
C GLY A 46 -8.12 19.59 -15.58
N SER A 47 -6.89 19.23 -15.28
CA SER A 47 -5.68 19.98 -15.64
C SER A 47 -5.12 19.52 -16.97
N ASP A 48 -4.01 20.14 -17.40
CA ASP A 48 -3.30 19.75 -18.62
C ASP A 48 -2.67 18.35 -18.47
N ARG A 49 -2.26 17.81 -19.62
CA ARG A 49 -1.71 16.44 -19.67
C ARG A 49 -0.46 16.28 -18.80
N ARG A 50 0.43 17.28 -18.80
CA ARG A 50 1.67 17.21 -18.03
C ARG A 50 1.40 17.18 -16.52
N SER A 51 0.51 18.03 -16.04
CA SER A 51 0.16 18.08 -14.63
C SER A 51 -0.48 16.78 -14.17
N ARG A 52 -1.35 16.20 -15.00
CA ARG A 52 -1.98 14.91 -14.72
C ARG A 52 -0.94 13.79 -14.67
N PHE A 53 -0.01 13.78 -15.62
CA PHE A 53 1.04 12.78 -15.67
C PHE A 53 1.91 12.83 -14.40
N LEU A 54 2.33 14.03 -13.99
CA LEU A 54 3.16 14.20 -12.80
C LEU A 54 2.42 13.76 -11.52
N ALA A 55 1.14 14.11 -11.42
CA ALA A 55 0.33 13.70 -10.27
C ALA A 55 0.16 12.18 -10.21
N GLU A 56 -0.02 11.53 -11.36
CA GLU A 56 -0.13 10.08 -11.44
C GLU A 56 1.17 9.39 -11.03
N GLU A 57 2.32 9.89 -11.52
CA GLU A 57 3.63 9.34 -11.16
C GLU A 57 3.91 9.50 -9.67
N ASN A 58 3.55 10.65 -9.09
CA ASN A 58 3.69 10.86 -7.66
C ASN A 58 2.81 9.90 -6.86
N LEU A 59 1.57 9.70 -7.30
CA LEU A 59 0.65 8.77 -6.64
C LEU A 59 1.20 7.34 -6.65
N LYS A 60 1.75 6.90 -7.78
CA LYS A 60 2.39 5.58 -7.88
C LYS A 60 3.54 5.43 -6.89
N ALA A 61 4.39 6.46 -6.79
CA ALA A 61 5.52 6.43 -5.87
C ALA A 61 5.07 6.30 -4.41
N GLU A 62 4.03 7.05 -4.03
CA GLU A 62 3.51 6.98 -2.67
C GLU A 62 2.83 5.63 -2.38
N MET A 63 2.18 5.02 -3.37
CA MET A 63 1.64 3.67 -3.22
C MET A 63 2.75 2.65 -2.95
N VAL A 64 3.88 2.76 -3.65
CA VAL A 64 5.02 1.86 -3.46
C VAL A 64 5.62 2.05 -2.06
N ASP A 65 5.73 3.29 -1.59
CA ASP A 65 6.23 3.56 -0.24
C ASP A 65 5.37 2.86 0.82
N VAL A 66 4.04 2.91 0.67
CA VAL A 66 3.13 2.20 1.58
C VAL A 66 3.31 0.69 1.48
N LEU A 67 3.43 0.15 0.25
CA LEU A 67 3.62 -1.30 0.05
C LEU A 67 4.90 -1.79 0.72
N VAL A 68 5.98 -1.03 0.66
CA VAL A 68 7.26 -1.40 1.29
C VAL A 68 7.10 -1.50 2.80
N VAL A 69 6.49 -0.50 3.42
CA VAL A 69 6.28 -0.52 4.88
C VAL A 69 5.31 -1.62 5.29
N LEU A 70 4.25 -1.82 4.51
CA LEU A 70 3.29 -2.90 4.76
C LEU A 70 3.97 -4.28 4.72
N ASP A 71 4.82 -4.52 3.72
CA ASP A 71 5.55 -5.77 3.62
C ASP A 71 6.41 -6.01 4.87
N GLN A 72 7.11 -4.98 5.34
CA GLN A 72 7.92 -5.06 6.54
C GLN A 72 7.10 -5.42 7.78
N ILE A 73 5.98 -4.73 7.98
CA ILE A 73 5.12 -4.95 9.16
C ILE A 73 4.44 -6.32 9.10
N LEU A 74 3.95 -6.73 7.92
CA LEU A 74 3.32 -8.05 7.76
C LEU A 74 4.31 -9.18 8.06
N ARG A 75 5.56 -9.04 7.63
CA ARG A 75 6.60 -10.03 7.96
C ARG A 75 6.86 -10.07 9.46
N ARG A 76 6.92 -8.91 10.09
CA ARG A 76 7.12 -8.80 11.55
C ARG A 76 5.98 -9.46 12.32
N MET A 77 4.75 -9.35 11.80
CA MET A 77 3.57 -9.98 12.40
C MET A 77 3.41 -11.45 12.02
N ALA A 78 4.39 -12.00 11.31
CA ALA A 78 4.40 -13.38 10.85
C ALA A 78 3.20 -13.74 9.97
N VAL A 79 2.73 -12.78 9.17
CA VAL A 79 1.69 -13.04 8.18
C VAL A 79 2.33 -13.71 6.97
N THR A 80 2.00 -14.99 6.77
CA THR A 80 2.54 -15.77 5.66
C THR A 80 1.84 -15.39 4.35
N PRO A 81 2.45 -15.67 3.17
CA PRO A 81 1.78 -15.46 1.89
C PRO A 81 0.42 -16.17 1.80
N GLU A 82 0.30 -17.36 2.38
CA GLU A 82 -0.94 -18.13 2.37
C GLU A 82 -2.04 -17.43 3.17
N VAL A 83 -1.71 -16.93 4.36
CA VAL A 83 -2.65 -16.18 5.20
C VAL A 83 -3.03 -14.87 4.52
N LEU A 84 -2.05 -14.17 3.94
CA LEU A 84 -2.30 -12.92 3.23
C LEU A 84 -3.27 -13.14 2.07
N ASN A 85 -3.03 -14.16 1.26
CA ASN A 85 -3.89 -14.49 0.12
C ASN A 85 -5.30 -14.85 0.57
N PHE A 86 -5.42 -15.64 1.63
CA PHE A 86 -6.72 -16.01 2.18
C PHE A 86 -7.52 -14.77 2.62
N MET A 87 -6.88 -13.89 3.38
CA MET A 87 -7.54 -12.67 3.87
C MET A 87 -7.91 -11.73 2.73
N ALA A 88 -7.02 -11.58 1.74
CA ALA A 88 -7.25 -10.73 0.59
C ALA A 88 -8.43 -11.26 -0.25
N GLU A 89 -8.50 -12.57 -0.45
CA GLU A 89 -9.58 -13.20 -1.20
C GLU A 89 -10.93 -12.93 -0.55
N GLN A 90 -11.02 -13.04 0.76
CA GLN A 90 -12.26 -12.74 1.48
C GLN A 90 -12.70 -11.29 1.27
N LYS A 91 -11.75 -10.36 1.31
CA LYS A 91 -12.06 -8.93 1.12
C LYS A 91 -12.48 -8.62 -0.31
N VAL A 92 -11.82 -9.22 -1.29
CA VAL A 92 -12.19 -9.08 -2.71
C VAL A 92 -13.57 -9.64 -2.95
N ASN A 93 -13.87 -10.82 -2.41
CA ASN A 93 -15.18 -11.43 -2.56
C ASN A 93 -16.29 -10.58 -1.93
N ARG A 94 -16.01 -9.91 -0.82
CA ARG A 94 -16.96 -8.99 -0.21
C ARG A 94 -17.24 -7.81 -1.13
N GLN A 95 -16.21 -7.26 -1.78
CA GLN A 95 -16.40 -6.17 -2.75
C GLN A 95 -17.21 -6.62 -3.96
N LEU A 96 -16.95 -7.83 -4.46
CA LEU A 96 -17.72 -8.39 -5.58
C LEU A 96 -19.18 -8.55 -5.20
N ALA A 97 -19.46 -9.00 -3.98
CA ALA A 97 -20.82 -9.12 -3.49
C ALA A 97 -21.52 -7.76 -3.42
N ARG A 98 -20.81 -6.73 -2.99
CA ARG A 98 -21.35 -5.37 -2.95
C ARG A 98 -21.72 -4.86 -4.34
N ILE A 99 -20.84 -5.09 -5.32
CA ILE A 99 -21.09 -4.69 -6.71
C ILE A 99 -22.34 -5.40 -7.24
N LYS A 100 -22.45 -6.71 -6.96
CA LYS A 100 -23.60 -7.51 -7.37
C LYS A 100 -24.91 -7.00 -6.77
N ASN A 101 -24.84 -6.40 -5.56
CA ASN A 101 -25.99 -5.84 -4.86
C ASN A 101 -26.15 -4.33 -5.11
N GLY A 102 -25.63 -3.81 -6.22
CA GLY A 102 -25.75 -2.41 -6.57
C GLY A 102 -24.78 -1.49 -5.84
N GLY A 103 -23.64 -2.02 -5.38
CA GLY A 103 -22.62 -1.22 -4.70
C GLY A 103 -22.89 -1.01 -3.22
N LYS A 104 -23.82 -1.75 -2.64
CA LYS A 104 -24.20 -1.62 -1.21
C LYS A 104 -23.59 -2.75 -0.33
#